data_cf7f4cc2d210579810634ae1823edbf0
#
_entry.id   cf7f4cc2d210579810634ae1823edbf0
#
_cell.length_a   1.000
_cell.length_b   1.000
_cell.length_c   1.000
_cell.angle_alpha   90.00
_cell.angle_beta   90.00
_cell.angle_gamma   90.00
#
_symmetry.space_group_name_H-M   'P 1'
#
loop_
_entity.id
_entity.type
_entity.pdbx_description
1 polymer ?
#
loop_
_entity_poly.entity_id
_entity_poly.type
_entity_poly.pdbx_seq_one_letter_code
_entity_poly.pdbx_strand_id
1 'polypeptide(L)' 'MVSERTFEFDDFADAIDLVNAVAEVAEEEEHHPDIDIRYNKVHLVLSTHSKGGLTEFDFGLAERIDTLAE' A
#
# COMPACT_ATOMS: atom_id res chain seq x y z
N MET A 1 2.66 13.62 7.86
CA MET A 1 3.76 12.85 7.26
C MET A 1 3.20 11.73 6.41
N VAL A 2 3.79 11.49 5.25
CA VAL A 2 3.25 10.58 4.25
C VAL A 2 4.35 9.66 3.75
N SER A 3 4.01 8.39 3.57
CA SER A 3 4.90 7.40 2.96
C SER A 3 4.26 6.95 1.66
N GLU A 4 5.02 6.95 0.58
CA GLU A 4 4.52 6.59 -0.74
C GLU A 4 5.30 5.42 -1.32
N ARG A 5 4.60 4.58 -2.08
CA ARG A 5 5.21 3.47 -2.83
C ARG A 5 4.58 3.41 -4.20
N THR A 6 5.38 3.21 -5.21
CA THR A 6 4.89 3.02 -6.58
C THR A 6 5.47 1.72 -7.12
N PHE A 7 4.61 0.87 -7.66
CA PHE A 7 5.01 -0.41 -8.23
C PHE A 7 4.55 -0.49 -9.68
N GLU A 8 5.38 -1.08 -10.53
CA GLU A 8 5.04 -1.27 -11.92
C GLU A 8 5.12 -2.75 -12.24
N PHE A 9 4.11 -3.25 -12.94
CA PHE A 9 3.97 -4.67 -13.28
C PHE A 9 3.95 -4.86 -14.79
N ASP A 10 3.94 -6.12 -15.22
CA ASP A 10 3.89 -6.42 -16.64
C ASP A 10 2.52 -6.12 -17.26
N ASP A 11 1.46 -6.31 -16.48
CA ASP A 11 0.11 -6.09 -16.97
C ASP A 11 -0.84 -5.64 -15.86
N PHE A 12 -2.07 -5.37 -16.26
CA PHE A 12 -3.11 -4.91 -15.34
C PHE A 12 -3.48 -5.97 -14.30
N ALA A 13 -3.56 -7.23 -14.72
CA ALA A 13 -3.95 -8.31 -13.81
C ALA A 13 -2.97 -8.44 -12.65
N ASP A 14 -1.67 -8.34 -12.92
CA ASP A 14 -0.64 -8.39 -11.89
C ASP A 14 -0.77 -7.21 -10.93
N ALA A 15 -1.06 -6.03 -11.47
CA ALA A 15 -1.28 -4.84 -10.63
C ALA A 15 -2.47 -5.05 -9.68
N ILE A 16 -3.55 -5.62 -10.17
CA ILE A 16 -4.74 -5.89 -9.36
C ILE A 16 -4.45 -6.96 -8.31
N ASP A 17 -3.65 -7.96 -8.63
CA ASP A 17 -3.26 -8.98 -7.66
C ASP A 17 -2.56 -8.34 -6.45
N LEU A 18 -1.68 -7.38 -6.69
CA LEU A 18 -1.04 -6.67 -5.58
C LEU A 18 -2.08 -5.88 -4.78
N VAL A 19 -2.99 -5.20 -5.46
CA VAL A 19 -4.02 -4.40 -4.78
C VAL A 19 -4.88 -5.29 -3.88
N ASN A 20 -5.25 -6.46 -4.35
CA ASN A 20 -6.04 -7.39 -3.54
C ASN A 20 -5.26 -7.85 -2.30
N ALA A 21 -3.98 -8.13 -2.45
CA ALA A 21 -3.13 -8.51 -1.32
C ALA A 21 -2.96 -7.36 -0.33
N VAL A 22 -2.79 -6.15 -0.83
CA VAL A 22 -2.68 -4.95 0.01
C VAL A 22 -3.98 -4.73 0.78
N ALA A 23 -5.13 -4.92 0.13
CA ALA A 23 -6.41 -4.76 0.78
C ALA A 23 -6.56 -5.72 1.96
N GLU A 24 -6.13 -6.96 1.80
CA GLU A 24 -6.19 -7.96 2.84
C GLU A 24 -5.33 -7.57 4.05
N VAL A 25 -4.11 -7.14 3.80
CA VAL A 25 -3.20 -6.69 4.84
C VAL A 25 -3.73 -5.42 5.52
N ALA A 26 -4.26 -4.49 4.74
CA ALA A 26 -4.80 -3.24 5.27
C ALA A 26 -5.97 -3.49 6.23
N GLU A 27 -6.82 -4.47 5.89
CA GLU A 27 -7.93 -4.85 6.77
C GLU A 27 -7.42 -5.48 8.07
N GLU A 28 -6.40 -6.33 8.00
CA GLU A 28 -5.81 -6.95 9.19
C GLU A 28 -5.21 -5.91 10.13
N GLU A 29 -4.55 -4.91 9.57
CA GLU A 29 -3.87 -3.86 10.34
C GLU A 29 -4.81 -2.71 10.72
N GLU A 30 -6.02 -2.72 10.21
CA GLU A 30 -6.99 -1.63 10.36
C GLU A 30 -6.39 -0.29 9.94
N HIS A 31 -5.59 -0.31 8.88
CA HIS A 31 -4.92 0.86 8.35
C HIS A 31 -5.01 0.83 6.83
N HIS A 32 -5.75 1.77 6.27
CA HIS A 32 -6.12 1.75 4.85
C HIS A 32 -5.35 2.79 4.06
N PRO A 33 -4.48 2.36 3.13
CA PRO A 33 -3.77 3.30 2.26
C PRO A 33 -4.67 3.86 1.17
N ASP A 34 -4.29 5.00 0.61
CA ASP A 34 -4.90 5.47 -0.61
C ASP A 34 -4.27 4.71 -1.76
N ILE A 35 -5.09 4.21 -2.67
CA ILE A 35 -4.65 3.36 -3.78
C ILE A 35 -5.03 4.01 -5.09
N ASP A 36 -4.04 4.25 -5.95
CA ASP A 36 -4.26 4.78 -7.29
C ASP A 36 -3.71 3.76 -8.28
N ILE A 37 -4.57 3.28 -9.17
CA ILE A 37 -4.22 2.28 -10.16
C ILE A 37 -4.24 2.92 -11.54
N ARG A 38 -3.12 2.82 -12.25
CA ARG A 38 -2.95 3.34 -13.60
C ARG A 38 -2.45 2.22 -14.50
N TYR A 39 -3.37 1.45 -15.07
CA TYR A 39 -3.09 0.28 -15.90
C TYR A 39 -2.18 -0.71 -15.14
N ASN A 40 -0.87 -0.71 -15.43
CA ASN A 40 0.08 -1.63 -14.80
C ASN A 40 0.84 -1.01 -13.62
N LYS A 41 0.43 0.18 -13.19
CA LYS A 41 1.11 0.89 -12.10
C LYS A 41 0.18 1.03 -10.92
N VAL A 42 0.72 0.78 -9.72
CA VAL A 42 -0.02 0.95 -8.47
C VAL A 42 0.73 1.96 -7.62
N HIS A 43 0.06 3.03 -7.26
CA HIS A 43 0.62 4.05 -6.38
C HIS A 43 -0.12 3.99 -5.05
N LEU A 44 0.62 3.76 -3.97
CA LEU A 44 0.07 3.64 -2.64
C LEU A 44 0.56 4.80 -1.79
N VAL A 45 -0.35 5.45 -1.09
CA VAL A 45 -0.02 6.52 -0.17
C VAL A 45 -0.49 6.12 1.21
N LEU A 46 0.47 6.03 2.12
CA LEU A 46 0.21 5.72 3.53
C LEU A 46 0.31 7.01 4.32
N SER A 47 -0.80 7.41 4.90
CA SER A 47 -0.81 8.58 5.76
C SER A 47 -1.58 8.24 7.02
N THR A 48 -1.21 8.89 8.11
CA THR A 48 -1.97 8.73 9.33
C THR A 48 -2.68 10.02 9.64
N HIS A 49 -3.95 9.89 9.95
CA HIS A 49 -4.79 11.03 10.33
C HIS A 49 -4.82 11.20 11.83
N SER A 50 -4.11 10.34 12.56
CA SER A 50 -4.00 10.45 13.99
C SER A 50 -3.00 11.55 14.39
N LYS A 51 -3.12 12.04 15.60
CA LYS A 51 -2.21 13.03 16.13
C LYS A 51 -0.82 12.40 16.30
N GLY A 52 0.19 13.01 15.72
CA GLY A 52 1.56 12.52 15.88
C GLY A 52 2.22 11.99 14.63
N GLY A 53 1.55 12.00 13.49
CA GLY A 53 2.12 11.61 12.22
C GLY A 53 2.17 10.10 12.02
N LEU A 54 3.21 9.61 11.32
CA LEU A 54 3.33 8.19 11.03
C LEU A 54 3.60 7.39 12.31
N THR A 55 2.93 6.26 12.43
CA THR A 55 3.05 5.37 13.57
C THR A 55 3.79 4.11 13.18
N GLU A 56 4.04 3.23 14.15
CA GLU A 56 4.63 1.92 13.88
C GLU A 56 3.78 1.12 12.89
N PHE A 57 2.46 1.32 12.88
CA PHE A 57 1.57 0.63 11.95
C PHE A 57 1.86 1.04 10.51
N ASP A 58 2.15 2.32 10.27
CA ASP A 58 2.47 2.80 8.91
C ASP A 58 3.74 2.13 8.39
N PHE A 59 4.77 2.07 9.21
CA PHE A 59 6.03 1.44 8.81
C PHE A 59 5.86 -0.07 8.64
N GLY A 60 5.15 -0.72 9.54
CA GLY A 60 4.88 -2.15 9.44
C GLY A 60 4.09 -2.50 8.18
N LEU A 61 3.09 -1.70 7.86
CA LEU A 61 2.28 -1.91 6.66
C LEU A 61 3.11 -1.70 5.40
N ALA A 62 3.93 -0.65 5.36
CA ALA A 62 4.80 -0.39 4.22
C ALA A 62 5.77 -1.55 3.98
N GLU A 63 6.34 -2.09 5.04
CA GLU A 63 7.26 -3.22 4.96
C GLU A 63 6.56 -4.47 4.42
N ARG A 64 5.35 -4.76 4.89
CA ARG A 64 4.56 -5.88 4.38
C ARG A 64 4.21 -5.70 2.92
N ILE A 65 3.86 -4.49 2.51
CA ILE A 65 3.55 -4.17 1.12
C ILE A 65 4.79 -4.40 0.24
N ASP A 66 5.94 -3.93 0.68
CA ASP A 66 7.18 -4.11 -0.07
C ASP A 66 7.49 -5.60 -0.26
N THR A 67 7.24 -6.42 0.76
CA THR A 67 7.43 -7.86 0.68
C THR A 67 6.46 -8.49 -0.32
N LEU A 68 5.20 -8.06 -0.32
CA LEU A 68 4.20 -8.57 -1.26
C LEU A 68 4.56 -8.25 -2.71
N ALA A 69 5.21 -7.12 -2.94
CA ALA A 69 5.54 -6.67 -4.29
C ALA A 69 6.81 -7.31 -4.84
N GLU A 70 7.55 -8.03 -4.03
CA GLU A 70 8.70 -8.80 -4.51
C GLU A 70 8.22 -9.97 -5.37
#